data_dad3cfa5c8199a8a7c8f685296fbf7f7
#
_entry.id   dad3cfa5c8199a8a7c8f685296fbf7f7
#
_cell.length_a   1.000
_cell.length_b   1.000
_cell.length_c   1.000
_cell.angle_alpha   90.00
_cell.angle_beta   90.00
_cell.angle_gamma   90.00
#
_symmetry.space_group_name_H-M   'P 1'
#
loop_
_entity.id
_entity.type
_entity.pdbx_description
1 polymer ?
#
loop_
_entity_poly.entity_id
_entity_poly.type
_entity_poly.pdbx_seq_one_letter_code
_entity_poly.pdbx_strand_id
1 'polypeptide(L)'
;MTTPPRLPADLVRRAADAGAEVTEAELDRVTELALRRDARTVTIGHGRSAAATAATSAFARRWEDQGRIVLDVVTWPEEAASWLRQATRFAAAHPDLWVMAGPPGGWAQMTRRLLWSTPWEPGRTIAFAALGTERAVGLVGAGNLPCLTGATARGGTWAVRDGQLIRPRRGRPGRACAAGLT
;
A
#
# COMPACT_ATOMS: atom_id res chain seq x y z
N MET A 1 9.11 -24.90 0.67
CA MET A 1 8.77 -23.49 1.01
C MET A 1 7.53 -23.49 1.90
N THR A 2 7.67 -23.12 3.16
CA THR A 2 6.54 -23.09 4.10
C THR A 2 5.63 -21.91 3.75
N THR A 3 4.32 -22.14 3.69
CA THR A 3 3.35 -21.05 3.46
C THR A 3 3.24 -20.20 4.73
N PRO A 4 3.24 -18.86 4.67
CA PRO A 4 3.04 -18.04 5.85
C PRO A 4 1.69 -18.37 6.49
N PRO A 5 1.61 -18.40 7.82
CA PRO A 5 0.36 -18.70 8.52
C PRO A 5 -0.73 -17.70 8.10
N ARG A 6 -1.92 -18.20 7.81
CA ARG A 6 -3.07 -17.34 7.48
C ARG A 6 -3.51 -16.58 8.72
N LEU A 7 -3.99 -15.35 8.48
CA LEU A 7 -4.72 -14.64 9.52
C LEU A 7 -6.05 -15.36 9.79
N PRO A 8 -6.49 -15.44 11.04
CA PRO A 8 -7.81 -15.93 11.39
C PRO A 8 -8.91 -15.19 10.62
N ALA A 9 -9.89 -15.92 10.09
CA ALA A 9 -10.93 -15.36 9.24
C ALA A 9 -11.80 -14.30 9.95
N ASP A 10 -11.97 -14.42 11.26
CA ASP A 10 -12.67 -13.44 12.09
C ASP A 10 -11.92 -12.11 12.18
N LEU A 11 -10.59 -12.12 12.26
CA LEU A 11 -9.76 -10.91 12.23
C LEU A 11 -9.85 -10.22 10.86
N VAL A 12 -9.82 -11.00 9.77
CA VAL A 12 -9.96 -10.47 8.41
C VAL A 12 -11.35 -9.85 8.21
N ARG A 13 -12.42 -10.54 8.61
CA ARG A 13 -13.79 -10.01 8.50
C ARG A 13 -14.01 -8.75 9.31
N ARG A 14 -13.51 -8.70 10.54
CA ARG A 14 -13.58 -7.46 11.36
C ARG A 14 -12.81 -6.30 10.74
N ALA A 15 -11.84 -6.58 9.89
CA ALA A 15 -11.05 -5.59 9.17
C ALA A 15 -11.64 -5.24 7.79
N ALA A 16 -12.74 -5.87 7.39
CA ALA A 16 -13.38 -5.69 6.10
C ALA A 16 -14.32 -4.47 6.04
N ASP A 17 -14.13 -3.46 6.90
CA ASP A 17 -14.89 -2.22 6.77
C ASP A 17 -14.74 -1.69 5.34
N ALA A 18 -15.87 -1.53 4.68
CA ALA A 18 -15.96 -0.90 3.36
C ALA A 18 -15.20 0.43 3.46
N GLY A 19 -14.05 0.51 2.81
CA GLY A 19 -13.20 1.69 2.86
C GLY A 19 -14.02 2.92 2.48
N ALA A 20 -13.90 3.98 3.26
CA ALA A 20 -14.47 5.27 2.90
C ALA A 20 -14.02 5.65 1.50
N GLU A 21 -14.85 6.39 0.78
CA GLU A 21 -14.47 6.95 -0.51
C GLU A 21 -13.18 7.77 -0.36
N VAL A 22 -12.30 7.63 -1.33
CA VAL A 22 -11.06 8.40 -1.37
C VAL A 22 -11.37 9.87 -1.57
N THR A 23 -10.78 10.71 -0.74
CA THR A 23 -10.92 12.17 -0.87
C THR A 23 -9.90 12.72 -1.88
N GLU A 24 -10.22 13.86 -2.50
CA GLU A 24 -9.28 14.58 -3.36
C GLU A 24 -7.96 14.89 -2.61
N ALA A 25 -8.04 15.32 -1.35
CA ALA A 25 -6.86 15.62 -0.54
C ALA A 25 -5.96 14.39 -0.30
N GLU A 26 -6.55 13.22 -0.16
CA GLU A 26 -5.83 11.96 -0.06
C GLU A 26 -5.13 11.61 -1.38
N LEU A 27 -5.87 11.71 -2.49
CA LEU A 27 -5.38 11.40 -3.82
C LEU A 27 -4.24 12.35 -4.23
N ASP A 28 -4.38 13.64 -3.96
CA ASP A 28 -3.32 14.64 -4.14
C ASP A 28 -2.06 14.26 -3.36
N ARG A 29 -2.23 13.85 -2.11
CA ARG A 29 -1.10 13.47 -1.27
C ARG A 29 -0.41 12.18 -1.72
N VAL A 30 -1.16 11.16 -2.13
CA VAL A 30 -0.58 9.92 -2.69
C VAL A 30 0.25 10.24 -3.94
N THR A 31 -0.31 11.06 -4.83
CA THR A 31 0.37 11.50 -6.06
C THR A 31 1.63 12.30 -5.75
N GLU A 32 1.56 13.27 -4.84
CA GLU A 32 2.71 14.06 -4.41
C GLU A 32 3.81 13.20 -3.79
N LEU A 33 3.47 12.23 -2.95
CA LEU A 33 4.43 11.31 -2.35
C LEU A 33 5.16 10.47 -3.41
N ALA A 34 4.45 10.04 -4.45
CA ALA A 34 5.03 9.31 -5.57
C ALA A 34 5.96 10.19 -6.42
N LEU A 35 5.55 11.40 -6.74
CA LEU A 35 6.34 12.37 -7.50
C LEU A 35 7.63 12.76 -6.77
N ARG A 36 7.59 12.96 -5.46
CA ARG A 36 8.77 13.29 -4.62
C ARG A 36 9.83 12.20 -4.57
N ARG A 37 9.51 10.97 -4.95
CA ARG A 37 10.46 9.85 -5.05
C ARG A 37 11.10 9.74 -6.43
N ASP A 38 10.84 10.68 -7.31
CA ASP A 38 11.31 10.72 -8.70
C ASP A 38 11.00 9.43 -9.48
N ALA A 39 9.96 8.71 -9.07
CA ALA A 39 9.52 7.50 -9.72
C ALA A 39 8.98 7.81 -11.11
N ARG A 40 9.29 6.97 -12.10
CA ARG A 40 8.75 7.04 -13.46
C ARG A 40 7.71 5.98 -13.70
N THR A 41 7.86 4.84 -13.05
CA THR A 41 7.03 3.66 -13.23
C THR A 41 6.38 3.25 -11.92
N VAL A 42 5.12 2.82 -11.99
CA VAL A 42 4.41 2.28 -10.84
C VAL A 42 3.71 0.96 -11.19
N THR A 43 3.61 0.06 -10.20
CA THR A 43 2.63 -1.02 -10.22
C THR A 43 1.59 -0.72 -9.14
N ILE A 44 0.32 -0.76 -9.53
CA ILE A 44 -0.81 -0.47 -8.65
C ILE A 44 -1.42 -1.78 -8.19
N GLY A 45 -1.74 -1.88 -6.92
CA GLY A 45 -2.44 -3.03 -6.36
C GLY A 45 -3.63 -2.62 -5.50
N HIS A 46 -4.75 -3.35 -5.61
CA HIS A 46 -5.91 -3.03 -4.80
C HIS A 46 -6.82 -4.23 -4.50
N GLY A 47 -7.54 -4.14 -3.38
CA GLY A 47 -8.67 -5.01 -3.08
C GLY A 47 -9.84 -4.76 -4.04
N ARG A 48 -10.83 -5.65 -4.06
CA ARG A 48 -11.95 -5.61 -5.03
C ARG A 48 -13.09 -4.67 -4.62
N SER A 49 -12.95 -3.87 -3.56
CA SER A 49 -13.98 -2.90 -3.21
C SER A 49 -14.11 -1.80 -4.28
N ALA A 50 -15.33 -1.30 -4.48
CA ALA A 50 -15.59 -0.21 -5.42
C ALA A 50 -14.75 1.04 -5.09
N ALA A 51 -14.62 1.39 -3.80
CA ALA A 51 -13.82 2.51 -3.34
C ALA A 51 -12.33 2.34 -3.71
N ALA A 52 -11.75 1.15 -3.49
CA ALA A 52 -10.36 0.89 -3.84
C ALA A 52 -10.12 0.94 -5.36
N THR A 53 -11.05 0.40 -6.13
CA THR A 53 -11.00 0.46 -7.60
C THR A 53 -11.08 1.91 -8.09
N ALA A 54 -12.01 2.71 -7.58
CA ALA A 54 -12.14 4.13 -7.94
C ALA A 54 -10.88 4.93 -7.57
N ALA A 55 -10.35 4.72 -6.35
CA ALA A 55 -9.13 5.36 -5.86
C ALA A 55 -7.93 5.10 -6.77
N THR A 56 -7.69 3.84 -7.08
CA THR A 56 -6.53 3.45 -7.89
C THR A 56 -6.69 3.84 -9.36
N SER A 57 -7.90 3.81 -9.90
CA SER A 57 -8.18 4.33 -11.25
C SER A 57 -7.97 5.85 -11.34
N ALA A 58 -8.36 6.60 -10.30
CA ALA A 58 -8.12 8.04 -10.25
C ALA A 58 -6.63 8.35 -10.14
N PHE A 59 -5.88 7.59 -9.31
CA PHE A 59 -4.43 7.72 -9.22
C PHE A 59 -3.75 7.39 -10.55
N ALA A 60 -4.14 6.30 -11.21
CA ALA A 60 -3.56 5.88 -12.49
C ALA A 60 -3.68 7.00 -13.55
N ARG A 61 -4.89 7.55 -13.71
CA ARG A 61 -5.10 8.69 -14.64
C ARG A 61 -4.19 9.87 -14.31
N ARG A 62 -4.15 10.31 -13.03
CA ARG A 62 -3.28 11.44 -12.64
C ARG A 62 -1.80 11.15 -12.86
N TRP A 63 -1.38 9.90 -12.68
CA TRP A 63 0.00 9.47 -12.90
C TRP A 63 0.37 9.54 -14.38
N GLU A 64 -0.51 9.04 -15.24
CA GLU A 64 -0.35 9.06 -16.70
C GLU A 64 -0.43 10.47 -17.28
N ASP A 65 -1.30 11.33 -16.74
CA ASP A 65 -1.38 12.76 -17.10
C ASP A 65 -0.08 13.53 -16.81
N GLN A 66 0.76 13.03 -15.90
CA GLN A 66 2.12 13.53 -15.64
C GLN A 66 3.19 12.92 -16.58
N GLY A 67 2.77 12.21 -17.63
CA GLY A 67 3.70 11.55 -18.57
C GLY A 67 4.44 10.34 -17.96
N ARG A 68 3.90 9.75 -16.90
CA ARG A 68 4.49 8.61 -16.20
C ARG A 68 3.77 7.31 -16.55
N ILE A 69 4.33 6.18 -16.19
CA ILE A 69 3.89 4.87 -16.68
C ILE A 69 3.32 4.02 -15.55
N VAL A 70 2.13 3.47 -15.77
CA VAL A 70 1.58 2.37 -14.99
C VAL A 70 1.97 1.06 -15.66
N LEU A 71 2.82 0.26 -15.02
CA LEU A 71 3.29 -1.01 -15.59
C LEU A 71 2.24 -2.12 -15.49
N ASP A 72 1.53 -2.18 -14.39
CA ASP A 72 0.47 -3.18 -14.17
C ASP A 72 -0.51 -2.70 -13.09
N VAL A 73 -1.74 -3.23 -13.15
CA VAL A 73 -2.76 -3.09 -12.11
C VAL A 73 -3.17 -4.48 -11.65
N VAL A 74 -2.89 -4.80 -10.39
CA VAL A 74 -3.14 -6.12 -9.81
C VAL A 74 -4.25 -6.04 -8.78
N THR A 75 -5.31 -6.82 -8.97
CA THR A 75 -6.40 -6.93 -8.00
C THR A 75 -6.29 -8.22 -7.20
N TRP A 76 -6.67 -8.17 -5.93
CA TRP A 76 -6.75 -9.33 -5.07
C TRP A 76 -8.10 -9.43 -4.36
N PRO A 77 -8.58 -10.67 -4.10
CA PRO A 77 -9.78 -10.88 -3.31
C PRO A 77 -9.50 -10.66 -1.82
N GLU A 78 -10.52 -10.29 -1.08
CA GLU A 78 -10.45 -10.17 0.39
C GLU A 78 -10.27 -11.54 1.05
N GLU A 79 -10.86 -12.58 0.47
CA GLU A 79 -10.72 -13.97 0.90
C GLU A 79 -10.30 -14.86 -0.26
N ALA A 80 -9.30 -15.71 -0.05
CA ALA A 80 -8.81 -16.68 -1.02
C ALA A 80 -8.08 -17.85 -0.35
N ALA A 81 -7.90 -18.92 -1.11
CA ALA A 81 -7.05 -20.02 -0.69
C ALA A 81 -5.56 -19.62 -0.68
N SER A 82 -5.16 -18.72 -1.56
CA SER A 82 -3.79 -18.20 -1.66
C SER A 82 -3.76 -16.88 -2.41
N TRP A 83 -2.83 -16.02 -2.07
CA TRP A 83 -2.52 -14.75 -2.76
C TRP A 83 -1.21 -14.84 -3.55
N LEU A 84 -0.62 -16.03 -3.69
CA LEU A 84 0.70 -16.19 -4.32
C LEU A 84 0.74 -15.66 -5.76
N ARG A 85 -0.25 -16.00 -6.57
CA ARG A 85 -0.32 -15.54 -7.97
C ARG A 85 -0.35 -14.01 -8.07
N GLN A 86 -1.16 -13.37 -7.24
CA GLN A 86 -1.27 -11.91 -7.22
C GLN A 86 0.02 -11.27 -6.71
N ALA A 87 0.62 -11.81 -5.66
CA ALA A 87 1.87 -11.31 -5.10
C ALA A 87 3.03 -11.41 -6.12
N THR A 88 3.16 -12.56 -6.77
CA THR A 88 4.18 -12.74 -7.82
C THR A 88 3.97 -11.74 -8.97
N ARG A 89 2.74 -11.58 -9.46
CA ARG A 89 2.44 -10.63 -10.54
C ARG A 89 2.73 -9.19 -10.12
N PHE A 90 2.34 -8.80 -8.90
CA PHE A 90 2.54 -7.45 -8.37
C PHE A 90 4.02 -7.06 -8.24
N ALA A 91 4.88 -8.02 -7.89
CA ALA A 91 6.31 -7.80 -7.75
C ALA A 91 7.09 -7.95 -9.07
N ALA A 92 6.54 -8.66 -10.07
CA ALA A 92 7.27 -9.10 -11.26
C ALA A 92 7.76 -7.96 -12.17
N ALA A 93 7.03 -6.83 -12.22
CA ALA A 93 7.36 -5.73 -13.13
C ALA A 93 8.52 -4.83 -12.65
N HIS A 94 9.01 -5.03 -11.44
CA HIS A 94 10.09 -4.23 -10.82
C HIS A 94 9.89 -2.71 -11.00
N PRO A 95 8.73 -2.13 -10.63
CA PRO A 95 8.47 -0.71 -10.79
C PRO A 95 9.39 0.12 -9.89
N ASP A 96 9.49 1.42 -10.15
CA ASP A 96 10.16 2.34 -9.20
C ASP A 96 9.41 2.42 -7.89
N LEU A 97 8.08 2.34 -7.92
CA LEU A 97 7.21 2.36 -6.75
C LEU A 97 6.03 1.40 -6.90
N TRP A 98 5.55 0.91 -5.76
CA TRP A 98 4.26 0.25 -5.64
C TRP A 98 3.24 1.18 -4.99
N VAL A 99 1.99 1.12 -5.44
CA VAL A 99 0.87 1.87 -4.86
C VAL A 99 -0.21 0.87 -4.44
N MET A 100 -0.71 0.96 -3.20
CA MET A 100 -1.65 0.00 -2.66
C MET A 100 -2.89 0.66 -2.04
N ALA A 101 -4.07 0.12 -2.38
CA ALA A 101 -5.36 0.51 -1.82
C ALA A 101 -6.23 -0.72 -1.49
N GLY A 102 -7.16 -0.56 -0.55
CA GLY A 102 -8.15 -1.61 -0.28
C GLY A 102 -8.49 -1.76 1.18
N PRO A 103 -9.43 -2.66 1.47
CA PRO A 103 -9.74 -3.05 2.84
C PRO A 103 -8.52 -3.70 3.54
N PRO A 104 -8.32 -3.40 4.83
CA PRO A 104 -7.17 -3.90 5.59
C PRO A 104 -7.00 -5.42 5.62
N GLY A 105 -8.11 -6.18 5.60
CA GLY A 105 -8.07 -7.64 5.70
C GLY A 105 -7.38 -8.31 4.51
N GLY A 106 -7.86 -8.04 3.30
CA GLY A 106 -7.29 -8.58 2.07
C GLY A 106 -5.89 -8.04 1.82
N TRP A 107 -5.68 -6.74 2.09
CA TRP A 107 -4.35 -6.14 2.02
C TRP A 107 -3.35 -6.83 2.94
N ALA A 108 -3.70 -7.13 4.17
CA ALA A 108 -2.79 -7.79 5.10
C ALA A 108 -2.39 -9.19 4.62
N GLN A 109 -3.33 -9.96 4.09
CA GLN A 109 -3.05 -11.28 3.52
C GLN A 109 -2.12 -11.18 2.30
N MET A 110 -2.41 -10.24 1.40
CA MET A 110 -1.59 -9.96 0.22
C MET A 110 -0.17 -9.52 0.63
N THR A 111 -0.05 -8.59 1.56
CA THR A 111 1.23 -8.05 2.04
C THR A 111 2.09 -9.12 2.73
N ARG A 112 1.49 -9.96 3.57
CA ARG A 112 2.20 -11.09 4.17
C ARG A 112 2.73 -12.06 3.11
N ARG A 113 1.97 -12.27 2.03
CA ARG A 113 2.42 -13.10 0.91
C ARG A 113 3.56 -12.43 0.13
N LEU A 114 3.50 -11.12 -0.10
CA LEU A 114 4.56 -10.32 -0.73
C LEU A 114 5.87 -10.46 0.04
N LEU A 115 5.85 -10.19 1.34
CA LEU A 115 7.02 -10.30 2.23
C LEU A 115 7.64 -11.69 2.23
N TRP A 116 6.81 -12.74 2.11
CA TRP A 116 7.30 -14.11 2.19
C TRP A 116 7.83 -14.66 0.87
N SER A 117 7.29 -14.23 -0.26
CA SER A 117 7.47 -14.95 -1.53
C SER A 117 8.04 -14.10 -2.67
N THR A 118 8.32 -12.82 -2.44
CA THR A 118 8.73 -11.90 -3.49
C THR A 118 9.79 -10.91 -3.00
N PRO A 119 10.51 -10.22 -3.89
CA PRO A 119 11.42 -9.15 -3.54
C PRO A 119 10.71 -7.79 -3.32
N TRP A 120 9.40 -7.79 -3.01
CA TRP A 120 8.67 -6.56 -2.74
C TRP A 120 9.21 -5.83 -1.50
N GLU A 121 9.29 -4.51 -1.58
CA GLU A 121 9.86 -3.66 -0.54
C GLU A 121 8.81 -2.69 0.02
N PRO A 122 8.49 -2.77 1.33
CA PRO A 122 7.59 -1.80 1.98
C PRO A 122 8.05 -0.35 1.81
N GLY A 123 9.35 -0.11 1.90
CA GLY A 123 9.95 1.22 1.78
C GLY A 123 9.76 1.88 0.41
N ARG A 124 9.54 1.09 -0.63
CA ARG A 124 9.20 1.55 -1.99
C ARG A 124 7.69 1.52 -2.27
N THR A 125 6.87 1.49 -1.21
CA THR A 125 5.42 1.43 -1.36
C THR A 125 4.76 2.67 -0.78
N ILE A 126 3.75 3.18 -1.49
CA ILE A 126 2.84 4.23 -1.02
C ILE A 126 1.45 3.63 -0.90
N ALA A 127 0.77 3.92 0.20
CA ALA A 127 -0.54 3.34 0.47
C ALA A 127 -1.59 4.41 0.80
N PHE A 128 -2.84 4.09 0.48
CA PHE A 128 -3.99 4.92 0.77
C PHE A 128 -4.36 4.89 2.27
N ALA A 129 -5.21 5.82 2.71
CA ALA A 129 -5.51 6.09 4.12
C ALA A 129 -6.06 4.88 4.89
N ALA A 130 -6.87 4.05 4.26
CA ALA A 130 -7.45 2.85 4.88
C ALA A 130 -6.38 1.89 5.44
N LEU A 131 -5.18 1.90 4.83
CA LEU A 131 -4.04 1.05 5.20
C LEU A 131 -3.14 1.68 6.26
N GLY A 132 -3.28 2.99 6.52
CA GLY A 132 -2.55 3.75 7.54
C GLY A 132 -3.23 3.74 8.91
N THR A 133 -3.78 2.62 9.33
CA THR A 133 -4.42 2.46 10.65
C THR A 133 -3.63 1.50 11.53
N GLU A 134 -3.66 1.67 12.85
CA GLU A 134 -3.04 0.74 13.80
C GLU A 134 -3.51 -0.69 13.55
N ARG A 135 -4.80 -0.83 13.24
CA ARG A 135 -5.40 -2.12 12.93
C ARG A 135 -4.80 -2.74 11.66
N ALA A 136 -4.74 -2.00 10.56
CA ALA A 136 -4.20 -2.51 9.30
C ALA A 136 -2.73 -2.92 9.45
N VAL A 137 -1.91 -2.01 10.00
CA VAL A 137 -0.48 -2.24 10.24
C VAL A 137 -0.26 -3.40 11.22
N GLY A 138 -1.08 -3.50 12.28
CA GLY A 138 -1.01 -4.58 13.27
C GLY A 138 -1.28 -5.96 12.69
N LEU A 139 -2.16 -6.11 11.68
CA LEU A 139 -2.43 -7.39 11.01
C LEU A 139 -1.20 -7.97 10.27
N VAL A 140 -0.32 -7.10 9.79
CA VAL A 140 0.94 -7.50 9.14
C VAL A 140 2.07 -7.60 10.15
N GLY A 141 2.02 -6.79 11.19
CA GLY A 141 3.11 -6.51 12.12
C GLY A 141 3.95 -5.32 11.63
N ALA A 142 3.95 -4.24 12.42
CA ALA A 142 4.62 -3.00 12.03
C ALA A 142 6.13 -3.18 11.75
N GLY A 143 6.79 -4.08 12.47
CA GLY A 143 8.21 -4.40 12.24
C GLY A 143 8.51 -4.99 10.85
N ASN A 144 7.49 -5.55 10.18
CA ASN A 144 7.61 -6.11 8.83
C ASN A 144 7.39 -5.06 7.72
N LEU A 145 7.06 -3.83 8.08
CA LEU A 145 6.69 -2.76 7.15
C LEU A 145 7.63 -1.54 7.24
N PRO A 146 8.96 -1.73 7.29
CA PRO A 146 9.88 -0.62 7.44
C PRO A 146 9.68 0.39 6.31
N CYS A 147 9.53 1.67 6.68
CA CYS A 147 9.41 2.79 5.74
C CYS A 147 8.19 2.77 4.82
N LEU A 148 7.21 1.87 5.02
CA LEU A 148 5.93 1.98 4.34
C LEU A 148 5.32 3.36 4.66
N THR A 149 4.87 4.05 3.63
CA THR A 149 4.37 5.43 3.74
C THR A 149 3.02 5.55 3.04
N GLY A 150 2.20 6.49 3.47
CA GLY A 150 0.94 6.74 2.79
C GLY A 150 0.30 8.08 3.14
N ALA A 151 -0.85 8.32 2.53
CA ALA A 151 -1.66 9.49 2.78
C ALA A 151 -2.73 9.22 3.84
N THR A 152 -3.16 10.27 4.54
CA THR A 152 -4.39 10.25 5.34
C THR A 152 -5.54 10.83 4.52
N ALA A 153 -6.79 10.51 4.86
CA ALA A 153 -7.98 11.05 4.18
C ALA A 153 -8.05 12.61 4.19
N ARG A 154 -7.32 13.27 5.09
CA ARG A 154 -7.24 14.74 5.16
C ARG A 154 -6.00 15.33 4.46
N GLY A 155 -5.33 14.56 3.60
CA GLY A 155 -4.14 15.00 2.88
C GLY A 155 -2.87 15.13 3.74
N GLY A 156 -2.87 14.59 4.95
CA GLY A 156 -1.65 14.38 5.73
C GLY A 156 -0.87 13.15 5.27
N THR A 157 0.22 12.83 5.96
CA THR A 157 0.99 11.61 5.73
C THR A 157 0.98 10.71 6.95
N TRP A 158 1.18 9.43 6.72
CA TRP A 158 1.54 8.46 7.74
C TRP A 158 2.74 7.63 7.27
N ALA A 159 3.48 7.05 8.18
CA ALA A 159 4.58 6.15 7.86
C ALA A 159 4.78 5.12 8.97
N VAL A 160 5.38 3.99 8.62
CA VAL A 160 5.86 3.01 9.62
C VAL A 160 7.34 3.24 9.83
N ARG A 161 7.74 3.50 11.07
CA ARG A 161 9.13 3.70 11.48
C ARG A 161 9.39 3.02 12.81
N ASP A 162 10.52 2.37 12.94
CA ASP A 162 10.94 1.70 14.17
C ASP A 162 9.85 0.77 14.75
N GLY A 163 9.13 0.08 13.83
CA GLY A 163 8.03 -0.82 14.20
C GLY A 163 6.76 -0.13 14.69
N GLN A 164 6.59 1.16 14.44
CA GLN A 164 5.43 1.95 14.87
C GLN A 164 4.80 2.73 13.72
N LEU A 165 3.48 2.87 13.75
CA LEU A 165 2.75 3.78 12.87
C LEU A 165 2.86 5.21 13.41
N ILE A 166 3.41 6.10 12.59
CA ILE A 166 3.53 7.52 12.94
C ILE A 166 2.72 8.39 11.98
N ARG A 167 2.15 9.47 12.51
CA ARG A 167 1.45 10.52 11.74
C ARG A 167 2.11 11.85 12.04
N PRO A 168 3.10 12.30 11.23
CA PRO A 168 3.75 13.57 11.42
C PRO A 168 2.72 14.71 11.42
N ARG A 169 2.79 15.64 12.39
CA ARG A 169 2.01 16.88 12.34
C ARG A 169 2.47 17.72 11.15
N ARG A 170 1.53 18.43 10.48
CA ARG A 170 1.86 19.38 9.41
C ARG A 170 2.98 20.32 9.87
N GLY A 171 4.05 20.42 9.07
CA GLY A 171 5.15 21.37 9.31
C GLY A 171 6.47 20.80 9.87
N ARG A 172 6.54 19.54 10.26
CA ARG A 172 7.82 18.90 10.59
C ARG A 172 8.19 17.90 9.50
N PRO A 173 9.26 18.14 8.71
CA PRO A 173 9.77 17.13 7.81
C PRO A 173 10.21 15.94 8.64
N GLY A 174 9.47 14.83 8.57
CA GLY A 174 9.93 13.58 9.14
C GLY A 174 11.26 13.21 8.48
N ARG A 175 12.25 12.79 9.27
CA ARG A 175 13.52 12.27 8.71
C ARG A 175 13.19 11.28 7.60
N ALA A 176 13.75 11.46 6.42
CA ALA A 176 13.62 10.51 5.33
C ALA A 176 14.10 9.13 5.81
N CYS A 177 13.35 8.07 5.52
CA CYS A 177 13.94 6.75 5.56
C CYS A 177 15.06 6.74 4.52
N ALA A 178 16.30 6.61 4.95
CA ALA A 178 17.39 6.42 4.02
C ALA A 178 17.09 5.14 3.21
N ALA A 179 16.85 5.29 1.92
CA ALA A 179 16.91 4.16 1.01
C ALA A 179 18.32 3.64 1.08
N GLY A 180 18.51 2.44 1.64
CA GLY A 180 19.78 1.75 1.59
C GLY A 180 20.10 1.46 0.12
N LEU A 181 20.92 2.30 -0.48
CA LEU A 181 21.64 1.98 -1.71
C LEU A 181 22.85 1.14 -1.27
N THR A 182 22.73 -0.16 -1.37
CA THR A 182 23.86 -1.08 -1.45
C THR A 182 23.67 -1.98 -2.64
#